data_032d11955f20b5e938414b3e9c10659f
#
_entry.id   032d11955f20b5e938414b3e9c10659f
#
_cell.length_a   1.000
_cell.length_b   1.000
_cell.length_c   1.000
_cell.angle_alpha   90.00
_cell.angle_beta   90.00
_cell.angle_gamma   90.00
#
_symmetry.space_group_name_H-M   'P 1'
#
loop_
_entity.id
_entity.type
_entity.pdbx_description
1 polymer ?
#
loop_
_entity_poly.entity_id
_entity_poly.type
_entity_poly.pdbx_seq_one_letter_code
_entity_poly.pdbx_strand_id
1 'polypeptide(L)'
;MPVARKPLWLDFRVKGFHPDPETNQPILVLEEAQGRFLLPIWIGMPEAGAIAAHLGGHTLPRPMTHDLTHALVTRMGGQVVRLDVRDIVDGTFHADLIVRDPSGREHVVDCRPSDGVALALRFDARIRVSANVMNRGAPILVDEPRPETMAIRAVAVDDWTARAKLGVALEETDPDAFGKFTA
;
A
#
# COMPACT_ATOMS: atom_id res chain seq x y z
N MET A 1 -31.96 -12.18 17.46
CA MET A 1 -31.07 -11.20 16.81
C MET A 1 -29.73 -11.87 16.53
N PRO A 2 -29.21 -11.90 15.32
CA PRO A 2 -27.89 -12.49 15.07
C PRO A 2 -26.83 -11.64 15.77
N VAL A 3 -26.05 -12.27 16.62
CA VAL A 3 -24.86 -11.65 17.24
C VAL A 3 -23.91 -11.32 16.11
N ALA A 4 -23.67 -10.03 15.86
CA ALA A 4 -22.68 -9.57 14.91
C ALA A 4 -21.31 -10.12 15.34
N ARG A 5 -20.84 -11.19 14.70
CA ARG A 5 -19.49 -11.70 14.92
C ARG A 5 -18.52 -10.57 14.57
N LYS A 6 -17.65 -10.20 15.53
CA LYS A 6 -16.54 -9.28 15.24
C LYS A 6 -15.81 -9.79 13.99
N PRO A 7 -15.55 -8.93 12.99
CA PRO A 7 -14.80 -9.35 11.83
C PRO A 7 -13.45 -9.93 12.29
N LEU A 8 -13.11 -11.11 11.80
CA LEU A 8 -11.80 -11.69 12.00
C LEU A 8 -10.81 -10.88 11.15
N TRP A 9 -9.74 -10.41 11.77
CA TRP A 9 -8.67 -9.66 11.14
C TRP A 9 -7.39 -10.49 11.13
N LEU A 10 -6.65 -10.42 10.03
CA LEU A 10 -5.34 -11.02 9.86
C LEU A 10 -4.31 -9.90 9.66
N ASP A 11 -3.16 -10.02 10.31
CA ASP A 11 -2.06 -9.07 10.15
C ASP A 11 -1.29 -9.39 8.87
N PHE A 12 -0.97 -8.33 8.11
CA PHE A 12 -0.24 -8.39 6.86
C PHE A 12 0.95 -7.42 6.87
N ARG A 13 1.90 -7.66 5.99
CA ARG A 13 3.02 -6.77 5.71
C ARG A 13 3.21 -6.61 4.21
N VAL A 14 3.88 -5.56 3.78
CA VAL A 14 4.27 -5.42 2.38
C VAL A 14 5.38 -6.43 2.08
N LYS A 15 5.14 -7.31 1.11
CA LYS A 15 6.15 -8.24 0.59
C LYS A 15 6.98 -7.57 -0.51
N GLY A 16 6.34 -6.77 -1.35
CA GLY A 16 6.97 -6.08 -2.48
C GLY A 16 5.98 -5.84 -3.61
N PHE A 17 6.51 -5.73 -4.82
CA PHE A 17 5.74 -5.47 -6.02
C PHE A 17 5.99 -6.55 -7.08
N HIS A 18 5.00 -6.72 -7.94
CA HIS A 18 5.09 -7.55 -9.13
C HIS A 18 4.52 -6.79 -10.33
N PRO A 19 5.15 -6.78 -11.51
CA PRO A 19 4.52 -6.23 -12.69
C PRO A 19 3.40 -7.17 -13.17
N ASP A 20 2.26 -6.62 -13.50
CA ASP A 20 1.21 -7.35 -14.19
C ASP A 20 1.71 -7.77 -15.57
N PRO A 21 1.63 -9.07 -15.96
CA PRO A 21 2.24 -9.56 -17.18
C PRO A 21 1.60 -9.02 -18.46
N GLU A 22 0.34 -8.57 -18.39
CA GLU A 22 -0.38 -8.08 -19.58
C GLU A 22 -0.28 -6.55 -19.69
N THR A 23 -0.43 -5.84 -18.58
CA THR A 23 -0.54 -4.37 -18.57
C THR A 23 0.74 -3.67 -18.10
N ASN A 24 1.69 -4.42 -17.52
CA ASN A 24 2.89 -3.91 -16.85
C ASN A 24 2.58 -2.95 -15.68
N GLN A 25 1.34 -2.92 -15.22
CA GLN A 25 0.96 -2.15 -14.03
C GLN A 25 1.50 -2.81 -12.75
N PRO A 26 1.85 -2.02 -11.73
CA PRO A 26 2.35 -2.59 -10.48
C PRO A 26 1.23 -3.28 -9.69
N ILE A 27 1.52 -4.48 -9.23
CA ILE A 27 0.73 -5.23 -8.27
C ILE A 27 1.46 -5.13 -6.91
N LEU A 28 0.84 -4.49 -5.94
CA LEU A 28 1.29 -4.52 -4.55
C LEU A 28 0.97 -5.88 -3.97
N VAL A 29 1.97 -6.57 -3.44
CA VAL A 29 1.79 -7.87 -2.79
C VAL A 29 1.89 -7.70 -1.29
N LEU A 30 0.79 -7.95 -0.59
CA LEU A 30 0.76 -8.07 0.85
C LEU A 30 0.90 -9.54 1.26
N GLU A 31 1.69 -9.82 2.30
CA GLU A 31 1.91 -11.15 2.85
C GLU A 31 1.36 -11.23 4.26
N GLU A 32 0.57 -12.27 4.54
CA GLU A 32 0.12 -12.54 5.90
C GLU A 32 1.31 -12.76 6.85
N ALA A 33 1.21 -12.30 8.09
CA ALA A 33 2.30 -12.37 9.06
C ALA A 33 2.85 -13.78 9.29
N GLN A 34 2.01 -14.81 9.10
CA GLN A 34 2.41 -16.22 9.19
C GLN A 34 2.89 -16.81 7.85
N GLY A 35 2.86 -16.02 6.77
CA GLY A 35 3.33 -16.42 5.45
C GLY A 35 2.43 -17.38 4.68
N ARG A 36 1.20 -17.63 5.15
CA ARG A 36 0.25 -18.58 4.54
C ARG A 36 -0.43 -18.03 3.29
N PHE A 37 -0.62 -16.70 3.24
CA PHE A 37 -1.39 -16.04 2.18
C PHE A 37 -0.64 -14.86 1.61
N LEU A 38 -0.79 -14.66 0.30
CA LEU A 38 -0.43 -13.44 -0.41
C LEU A 38 -1.71 -12.79 -0.92
N LEU A 39 -1.83 -11.48 -0.77
CA LEU A 39 -2.93 -10.69 -1.31
C LEU A 39 -2.38 -9.72 -2.34
N PRO A 40 -2.63 -9.94 -3.64
CA PRO A 40 -2.27 -9.01 -4.70
C PRO A 40 -3.31 -7.88 -4.79
N ILE A 41 -2.83 -6.64 -4.93
CA ILE A 41 -3.66 -5.45 -5.12
C ILE A 41 -3.07 -4.65 -6.27
N TRP A 42 -3.82 -4.47 -7.36
CA TRP A 42 -3.42 -3.61 -8.48
C TRP A 42 -3.44 -2.15 -8.04
N ILE A 43 -2.34 -1.44 -8.27
CA ILE A 43 -2.19 -0.03 -7.87
C ILE A 43 -1.59 0.79 -9.02
N GLY A 44 -1.68 2.12 -8.91
CA GLY A 44 -1.05 3.01 -9.88
C GLY A 44 0.47 3.14 -9.68
N MET A 45 1.18 3.56 -10.72
CA MET A 45 2.62 3.82 -10.68
C MET A 45 3.02 4.86 -9.63
N PRO A 46 2.29 6.00 -9.47
CA PRO A 46 2.61 6.98 -8.44
C PRO A 46 2.54 6.42 -7.02
N GLU A 47 1.52 5.60 -6.74
CA GLU A 47 1.32 4.97 -5.44
C GLU A 47 2.43 3.94 -5.16
N ALA A 48 2.75 3.12 -6.17
CA ALA A 48 3.85 2.17 -6.07
C ALA A 48 5.19 2.87 -5.82
N GLY A 49 5.45 3.97 -6.53
CA GLY A 49 6.64 4.82 -6.33
C GLY A 49 6.74 5.38 -4.92
N ALA A 50 5.63 5.85 -4.35
CA ALA A 50 5.59 6.39 -2.99
C ALA A 50 5.87 5.32 -1.91
N ILE A 51 5.37 4.10 -2.10
CA ILE A 51 5.64 2.97 -1.21
C ILE A 51 7.09 2.50 -1.37
N ALA A 52 7.55 2.32 -2.61
CA ALA A 52 8.90 1.85 -2.92
C ALA A 52 9.98 2.80 -2.38
N ALA A 53 9.81 4.11 -2.56
CA ALA A 53 10.75 5.12 -2.07
C ALA A 53 10.90 5.03 -0.53
N HIS A 54 9.79 4.84 0.19
CA HIS A 54 9.84 4.68 1.64
C HIS A 54 10.54 3.37 2.06
N LEU A 55 10.18 2.25 1.44
CA LEU A 55 10.78 0.94 1.74
C LEU A 55 12.28 0.89 1.41
N GLY A 56 12.70 1.56 0.34
CA GLY A 56 14.11 1.68 -0.05
C GLY A 56 14.90 2.71 0.75
N GLY A 57 14.27 3.42 1.70
CA GLY A 57 14.93 4.46 2.49
C GLY A 57 15.37 5.68 1.66
N HIS A 58 14.77 5.86 0.49
CA HIS A 58 15.14 6.98 -0.39
C HIS A 58 14.55 8.30 0.12
N THR A 59 15.43 9.27 0.37
CA THR A 59 15.05 10.63 0.71
C THR A 59 15.02 11.48 -0.56
N LEU A 60 13.84 11.96 -0.92
CA LEU A 60 13.69 12.86 -2.06
C LEU A 60 14.01 14.32 -1.67
N PRO A 61 14.46 15.16 -2.60
CA PRO A 61 14.76 16.58 -2.32
C PRO A 61 13.55 17.36 -1.78
N ARG A 62 12.36 16.95 -2.15
CA ARG A 62 11.10 17.52 -1.64
C ARG A 62 10.16 16.41 -1.20
N PRO A 63 9.35 16.64 -0.12
CA PRO A 63 8.40 15.64 0.36
C PRO A 63 7.32 15.34 -0.69
N MET A 64 7.03 14.07 -0.89
CA MET A 64 5.88 13.60 -1.68
C MET A 64 4.57 13.80 -0.91
N THR A 65 3.43 13.55 -1.57
CA THR A 65 2.09 13.72 -0.98
C THR A 65 1.91 12.94 0.34
N HIS A 66 2.39 11.70 0.40
CA HIS A 66 2.29 10.88 1.64
C HIS A 66 3.25 11.37 2.73
N ASP A 67 4.42 11.94 2.37
CA ASP A 67 5.34 12.54 3.33
C ASP A 67 4.74 13.82 3.91
N LEU A 68 4.09 14.62 3.06
CA LEU A 68 3.37 15.83 3.51
C LEU A 68 2.21 15.45 4.44
N THR A 69 1.42 14.43 4.06
CA THR A 69 0.31 13.95 4.90
C THR A 69 0.80 13.44 6.25
N HIS A 70 1.89 12.65 6.25
CA HIS A 70 2.53 12.19 7.49
C HIS A 70 2.96 13.39 8.36
N ALA A 71 3.61 14.38 7.76
CA ALA A 71 4.06 15.58 8.49
C ALA A 71 2.88 16.38 9.07
N LEU A 72 1.78 16.52 8.32
CA LEU A 72 0.58 17.23 8.79
C LEU A 72 -0.05 16.51 9.97
N VAL A 73 -0.32 15.21 9.86
CA VAL A 73 -0.89 14.40 10.95
C VAL A 73 -0.03 14.49 12.21
N THR A 74 1.29 14.32 12.06
CA THR A 74 2.24 14.38 13.16
C THR A 74 2.27 15.78 13.82
N ARG A 75 2.30 16.85 13.01
CA ARG A 75 2.33 18.23 13.55
C ARG A 75 1.04 18.63 14.26
N MET A 76 -0.07 18.00 13.88
CA MET A 76 -1.36 18.15 14.58
C MET A 76 -1.46 17.26 15.83
N GLY A 77 -0.40 16.53 16.19
CA GLY A 77 -0.35 15.63 17.34
C GLY A 77 -1.10 14.31 17.13
N GLY A 78 -1.48 14.01 15.90
CA GLY A 78 -2.13 12.76 15.53
C GLY A 78 -1.15 11.66 15.19
N GLN A 79 -1.64 10.42 15.13
CA GLN A 79 -0.89 9.24 14.76
C GLN A 79 -1.78 8.27 13.98
N VAL A 80 -1.29 7.72 12.89
CA VAL A 80 -1.92 6.55 12.27
C VAL A 80 -1.57 5.32 13.10
N VAL A 81 -2.59 4.61 13.57
CA VAL A 81 -2.40 3.42 14.44
C VAL A 81 -2.55 2.11 13.69
N ARG A 82 -3.30 2.10 12.58
CA ARG A 82 -3.44 0.93 11.70
C ARG A 82 -4.15 1.26 10.40
N LEU A 83 -3.96 0.41 9.42
CA LEU A 83 -4.75 0.31 8.20
C LEU A 83 -5.59 -0.96 8.26
N ASP A 84 -6.87 -0.85 7.99
CA ASP A 84 -7.83 -1.95 7.93
C ASP A 84 -8.36 -2.10 6.48
N VAL A 85 -7.85 -3.07 5.70
CA VAL A 85 -8.43 -3.43 4.40
C VAL A 85 -9.69 -4.24 4.67
N ARG A 86 -10.85 -3.58 4.57
CA ARG A 86 -12.09 -4.07 5.18
C ARG A 86 -13.00 -4.86 4.26
N ASP A 87 -13.03 -4.50 2.98
CA ASP A 87 -13.98 -5.10 2.03
C ASP A 87 -13.49 -5.04 0.58
N ILE A 88 -14.19 -5.79 -0.28
CA ILE A 88 -14.14 -5.68 -1.73
C ILE A 88 -15.57 -5.50 -2.22
N VAL A 89 -15.82 -4.41 -2.94
CA VAL A 89 -17.12 -4.11 -3.56
C VAL A 89 -16.87 -3.89 -5.05
N ASP A 90 -17.56 -4.65 -5.89
CA ASP A 90 -17.46 -4.59 -7.35
C ASP A 90 -16.00 -4.62 -7.86
N GLY A 91 -15.19 -5.52 -7.28
CA GLY A 91 -13.77 -5.68 -7.62
C GLY A 91 -12.84 -4.61 -7.05
N THR A 92 -13.37 -3.62 -6.32
CA THR A 92 -12.61 -2.54 -5.72
C THR A 92 -12.36 -2.81 -4.23
N PHE A 93 -11.11 -2.76 -3.81
CA PHE A 93 -10.72 -2.86 -2.42
C PHE A 93 -11.03 -1.56 -1.66
N HIS A 94 -11.64 -1.70 -0.49
CA HIS A 94 -11.94 -0.60 0.42
C HIS A 94 -11.11 -0.74 1.69
N ALA A 95 -10.55 0.38 2.16
CA ALA A 95 -9.75 0.40 3.36
C ALA A 95 -10.08 1.60 4.26
N ASP A 96 -9.87 1.41 5.56
CA ASP A 96 -10.02 2.43 6.58
C ASP A 96 -8.67 2.68 7.25
N LEU A 97 -8.22 3.92 7.23
CA LEU A 97 -7.07 4.39 7.99
C LEU A 97 -7.54 4.84 9.37
N ILE A 98 -7.00 4.23 10.42
CA ILE A 98 -7.37 4.58 11.79
C ILE A 98 -6.35 5.57 12.34
N VAL A 99 -6.83 6.77 12.58
CA VAL A 99 -6.02 7.89 13.08
C VAL A 99 -6.40 8.20 14.51
N ARG A 100 -5.43 8.29 15.40
CA ARG A 100 -5.62 8.70 16.78
C ARG A 100 -5.26 10.16 16.94
N ASP A 101 -6.15 10.95 17.53
CA ASP A 101 -5.92 12.34 17.84
C ASP A 101 -5.17 12.54 19.19
N PRO A 102 -4.75 13.77 19.54
CA PRO A 102 -4.05 14.05 20.80
C PRO A 102 -4.85 13.73 22.07
N SER A 103 -6.18 13.64 21.95
CA SER A 103 -7.04 13.24 23.08
C SER A 103 -7.10 11.73 23.29
N GLY A 104 -6.49 10.95 22.38
CA GLY A 104 -6.51 9.49 22.37
C GLY A 104 -7.71 8.89 21.65
N ARG A 105 -8.59 9.70 21.05
CA ARG A 105 -9.76 9.24 20.31
C ARG A 105 -9.34 8.76 18.91
N GLU A 106 -9.88 7.60 18.49
CA GLU A 106 -9.67 7.04 17.16
C GLU A 106 -10.75 7.57 16.18
N HIS A 107 -10.28 7.97 15.01
CA HIS A 107 -11.08 8.42 13.88
C HIS A 107 -10.86 7.43 12.71
N VAL A 108 -11.94 7.10 12.03
CA VAL A 108 -11.92 6.24 10.85
C VAL A 108 -11.92 7.12 9.61
N VAL A 109 -10.94 6.96 8.75
CA VAL A 109 -10.80 7.70 7.50
C VAL A 109 -10.81 6.70 6.35
N ASP A 110 -11.81 6.79 5.47
CA ASP A 110 -11.88 5.98 4.26
C ASP A 110 -10.71 6.33 3.31
N CYS A 111 -10.07 5.33 2.75
CA CYS A 111 -8.95 5.53 1.83
C CYS A 111 -8.81 4.37 0.83
N ARG A 112 -8.06 4.63 -0.25
CA ARG A 112 -7.59 3.53 -1.09
C ARG A 112 -6.55 2.70 -0.35
N PRO A 113 -6.51 1.37 -0.53
CA PRO A 113 -5.50 0.53 0.13
C PRO A 113 -4.06 1.00 -0.11
N SER A 114 -3.73 1.44 -1.32
CA SER A 114 -2.38 1.94 -1.67
C SER A 114 -1.98 3.18 -0.86
N ASP A 115 -2.89 4.15 -0.70
CA ASP A 115 -2.64 5.35 0.11
C ASP A 115 -2.50 4.99 1.58
N GLY A 116 -3.39 4.09 2.04
CA GLY A 116 -3.34 3.58 3.41
C GLY A 116 -2.03 2.85 3.72
N VAL A 117 -1.54 2.00 2.80
CA VAL A 117 -0.25 1.30 2.94
C VAL A 117 0.90 2.30 2.97
N ALA A 118 0.92 3.28 2.06
CA ALA A 118 1.96 4.29 2.02
C ALA A 118 2.04 5.11 3.33
N LEU A 119 0.90 5.40 3.96
CA LEU A 119 0.84 6.08 5.25
C LEU A 119 1.14 5.14 6.42
N ALA A 120 0.62 3.90 6.41
CA ALA A 120 0.88 2.92 7.44
C ALA A 120 2.38 2.65 7.60
N LEU A 121 3.11 2.52 6.50
CA LEU A 121 4.57 2.35 6.50
C LEU A 121 5.29 3.55 7.15
N ARG A 122 4.86 4.79 6.87
CA ARG A 122 5.47 6.01 7.42
C ARG A 122 5.24 6.20 8.92
N PHE A 123 4.17 5.61 9.44
CA PHE A 123 3.83 5.64 10.87
C PHE A 123 4.22 4.35 11.61
N ASP A 124 4.85 3.38 10.94
CA ASP A 124 5.09 2.04 11.48
C ASP A 124 3.80 1.41 12.03
N ALA A 125 2.70 1.63 11.32
CA ALA A 125 1.37 1.20 11.71
C ALA A 125 1.05 -0.20 11.16
N ARG A 126 0.22 -0.96 11.88
CA ARG A 126 -0.20 -2.29 11.45
C ARG A 126 -1.07 -2.21 10.21
N ILE A 127 -0.91 -3.21 9.33
CA ILE A 127 -1.79 -3.45 8.19
C ILE A 127 -2.59 -4.70 8.49
N ARG A 128 -3.91 -4.61 8.46
CA ARG A 128 -4.79 -5.74 8.69
C ARG A 128 -5.74 -5.93 7.51
N VAL A 129 -6.07 -7.18 7.26
CA VAL A 129 -7.02 -7.57 6.21
C VAL A 129 -8.16 -8.34 6.85
N SER A 130 -9.39 -8.01 6.50
CA SER A 130 -10.56 -8.71 7.02
C SER A 130 -10.71 -10.11 6.41
N ALA A 131 -11.30 -11.04 7.15
CA ALA A 131 -11.64 -12.36 6.61
C ALA A 131 -12.60 -12.26 5.41
N ASN A 132 -13.41 -11.21 5.32
CA ASN A 132 -14.29 -10.98 4.17
C ASN A 132 -13.48 -10.72 2.90
N VAL A 133 -12.45 -9.90 2.97
CA VAL A 133 -11.50 -9.67 1.86
C VAL A 133 -10.80 -10.97 1.47
N MET A 134 -10.36 -11.75 2.46
CA MET A 134 -9.69 -13.04 2.19
C MET A 134 -10.61 -14.04 1.47
N ASN A 135 -11.90 -14.02 1.77
CA ASN A 135 -12.86 -14.92 1.12
C ASN A 135 -13.25 -14.46 -0.30
N ARG A 136 -13.15 -13.17 -0.62
CA ARG A 136 -13.62 -12.56 -1.88
C ARG A 136 -12.49 -12.09 -2.79
N GLY A 137 -11.32 -11.79 -2.24
CA GLY A 137 -10.20 -11.12 -2.91
C GLY A 137 -9.21 -12.05 -3.60
N ALA A 138 -9.54 -13.33 -3.77
CA ALA A 138 -8.67 -14.34 -4.38
C ALA A 138 -7.24 -14.33 -3.82
N PRO A 139 -7.05 -14.48 -2.48
CA PRO A 139 -5.72 -14.61 -1.92
C PRO A 139 -5.04 -15.85 -2.48
N ILE A 140 -3.73 -15.76 -2.69
CA ILE A 140 -2.92 -16.87 -3.13
C ILE A 140 -2.44 -17.62 -1.91
N LEU A 141 -2.81 -18.91 -1.79
CA LEU A 141 -2.23 -19.80 -0.80
C LEU A 141 -0.76 -20.05 -1.14
N VAL A 142 0.10 -19.85 -0.15
CA VAL A 142 1.52 -20.23 -0.25
C VAL A 142 1.63 -21.70 0.17
N ASP A 143 0.98 -22.60 -0.58
CA ASP A 143 1.29 -24.01 -0.53
C ASP A 143 2.47 -24.27 -1.46
N GLU A 144 3.44 -25.08 -0.99
CA GLU A 144 4.68 -25.48 -1.64
C GLU A 144 4.92 -24.97 -3.09
N PRO A 145 6.11 -24.58 -3.49
CA PRO A 145 6.35 -23.81 -4.70
C PRO A 145 5.83 -24.54 -5.96
N ARG A 146 4.60 -24.26 -6.35
CA ARG A 146 4.14 -24.61 -7.69
C ARG A 146 4.96 -23.79 -8.68
N PRO A 147 5.51 -24.41 -9.73
CA PRO A 147 6.29 -23.69 -10.75
C PRO A 147 5.54 -22.47 -11.32
N GLU A 148 4.22 -22.51 -11.38
CA GLU A 148 3.34 -21.45 -11.87
C GLU A 148 3.15 -20.32 -10.84
N THR A 149 3.21 -20.61 -9.55
CA THR A 149 3.20 -19.60 -8.48
C THR A 149 4.56 -18.91 -8.32
N MET A 150 5.64 -19.50 -8.87
CA MET A 150 6.95 -18.84 -8.97
C MET A 150 6.92 -17.65 -9.94
N ALA A 151 5.92 -17.52 -10.80
CA ALA A 151 5.74 -16.33 -11.64
C ALA A 151 5.47 -15.06 -10.80
N ILE A 152 4.90 -15.21 -9.59
CA ILE A 152 4.75 -14.09 -8.65
C ILE A 152 5.94 -14.10 -7.66
N ARG A 153 7.16 -14.05 -8.18
CA ARG A 153 8.28 -13.60 -7.35
C ARG A 153 8.11 -12.10 -7.15
N ALA A 154 7.67 -11.73 -5.95
CA ALA A 154 7.74 -10.32 -5.56
C ALA A 154 9.16 -9.84 -5.84
N VAL A 155 9.30 -8.94 -6.80
CA VAL A 155 10.58 -8.32 -7.12
C VAL A 155 10.95 -7.54 -5.86
N ALA A 156 12.14 -7.77 -5.32
CA ALA A 156 12.63 -6.96 -4.20
C ALA A 156 12.50 -5.48 -4.56
N VAL A 157 12.15 -4.64 -3.60
CA VAL A 157 11.93 -3.20 -3.81
C VAL A 157 13.07 -2.57 -4.60
N ASP A 158 14.32 -2.97 -4.30
CA ASP A 158 15.53 -2.47 -4.97
C ASP A 158 15.60 -2.83 -6.46
N ASP A 159 15.15 -4.05 -6.82
CA ASP A 159 15.16 -4.50 -8.22
C ASP A 159 14.00 -3.89 -9.02
N TRP A 160 12.89 -3.60 -8.37
CA TRP A 160 11.75 -2.94 -9.00
C TRP A 160 12.03 -1.44 -9.24
N THR A 161 12.62 -0.73 -8.28
CA THR A 161 13.05 0.67 -8.44
C THR A 161 14.14 0.81 -9.52
N ALA A 162 15.05 -0.15 -9.62
CA ALA A 162 16.06 -0.19 -10.66
C ALA A 162 15.46 -0.46 -12.04
N ARG A 163 14.45 -1.34 -12.15
CA ARG A 163 13.78 -1.67 -13.42
C ARG A 163 12.74 -0.66 -13.85
N ALA A 164 12.01 -0.06 -12.90
CA ALA A 164 10.96 0.89 -13.21
C ALA A 164 11.50 2.24 -13.74
N LYS A 165 12.84 2.47 -13.69
CA LYS A 165 13.45 3.75 -14.11
C LYS A 165 12.64 4.97 -13.65
N LEU A 166 12.02 4.88 -12.47
CA LEU A 166 11.19 5.97 -11.95
C LEU A 166 12.00 7.27 -11.80
N GLY A 167 13.29 7.16 -11.47
CA GLY A 167 14.22 8.28 -11.46
C GLY A 167 14.45 8.88 -12.86
N VAL A 168 14.65 8.02 -13.85
CA VAL A 168 14.95 8.45 -15.23
C VAL A 168 13.74 9.08 -15.91
N ALA A 169 12.52 8.57 -15.66
CA ALA A 169 11.31 9.17 -16.23
C ALA A 169 11.02 10.59 -15.69
N LEU A 170 11.48 10.89 -14.47
CA LEU A 170 11.36 12.23 -13.88
C LEU A 170 12.52 13.15 -14.28
N GLU A 171 13.71 12.59 -14.58
CA GLU A 171 14.86 13.35 -15.06
C GLU A 171 14.79 13.65 -16.56
N GLU A 172 14.15 12.78 -17.36
CA GLU A 172 13.95 12.98 -18.80
C GLU A 172 12.71 13.82 -19.14
N THR A 173 11.85 14.11 -18.16
CA THR A 173 10.68 14.96 -18.40
C THR A 173 11.12 16.43 -18.34
N ASP A 174 11.09 17.10 -19.50
CA ASP A 174 11.37 18.52 -19.61
C ASP A 174 10.53 19.30 -18.56
N PRO A 175 11.16 20.05 -17.65
CA PRO A 175 10.45 20.84 -16.65
C PRO A 175 9.43 21.82 -17.26
N ASP A 176 9.61 22.23 -18.52
CA ASP A 176 8.71 23.11 -19.25
C ASP A 176 7.46 22.38 -19.81
N ALA A 177 7.43 21.04 -19.79
CA ALA A 177 6.26 20.25 -20.18
C ALA A 177 5.14 20.31 -19.13
N PHE A 178 5.46 20.65 -17.88
CA PHE A 178 4.48 20.98 -16.85
C PHE A 178 4.13 22.46 -16.99
N GLY A 179 2.94 22.77 -17.50
CA GLY A 179 2.48 24.13 -17.74
C GLY A 179 2.85 25.08 -16.60
N LYS A 180 3.35 26.23 -16.93
CA LYS A 180 3.73 27.30 -16.00
C LYS A 180 2.50 27.70 -15.18
N PHE A 181 2.38 27.16 -13.96
CA PHE A 181 1.48 27.71 -12.97
C PHE A 181 2.15 28.99 -12.42
N THR A 182 1.80 30.14 -12.95
CA THR A 182 2.06 31.41 -12.30
C THR A 182 1.13 31.55 -11.12
N ALA A 183 1.70 31.75 -9.94
CA ALA A 183 1.01 32.06 -8.70
C ALA A 183 0.27 33.41 -8.80
#